data_e8bd52b24b87f8e861ecda76060abb75
#
_entry.id   e8bd52b24b87f8e861ecda76060abb75
#
_cell.length_a   1.000
_cell.length_b   1.000
_cell.length_c   1.000
_cell.angle_alpha   90.00
_cell.angle_beta   90.00
_cell.angle_gamma   90.00
#
_symmetry.space_group_name_H-M   'P 1'
#
loop_
_entity.id
_entity.type
_entity.pdbx_description
1 polymer ?
#
loop_
_entity_poly.entity_id
_entity_poly.type
_entity_poly.pdbx_seq_one_letter_code
_entity_poly.pdbx_strand_id
1 'polypeptide(L)'
;MQAGTGKADAYGVPGQARAVTRTVRITALDTMRFRPSRVRVQPGQTVRFVVHNGGRLTHEFVIGDRAEQRAHEAEMEAHPGMKMDHDPNDLAVPPGGTRTLLWRFPRHAAMLEYACHEPGHFAAGMIGTIVVGTGGGAKGR
;
A
#
# COMPACT_ATOMS: atom_id res chain seq x y z
N MET A 1 1.51 19.94 -12.84
CA MET A 1 1.26 19.44 -12.74
C MET A 1 1.21 18.44 -13.34
N GLN A 2 1.40 18.10 -13.68
CA GLN A 2 1.20 17.18 -14.31
C GLN A 2 1.90 15.95 -14.07
N ALA A 3 3.07 15.86 -13.66
CA ALA A 3 3.77 14.64 -13.31
C ALA A 3 3.00 13.83 -12.32
N GLY A 4 2.48 14.48 -11.36
CA GLY A 4 1.69 13.77 -10.37
C GLY A 4 0.44 13.15 -10.96
N THR A 5 -0.08 13.75 -12.01
CA THR A 5 -1.27 13.22 -12.63
C THR A 5 -1.01 11.85 -13.24
N GLY A 6 0.14 11.65 -13.85
CA GLY A 6 0.46 10.36 -14.41
C GLY A 6 0.57 9.29 -13.34
N LYS A 7 1.15 9.62 -12.18
CA LYS A 7 1.24 8.65 -11.13
C LYS A 7 -0.14 8.35 -10.57
N ALA A 8 -0.96 9.34 -10.38
CA ALA A 8 -2.30 9.12 -9.85
C ALA A 8 -3.10 8.20 -10.75
N ASP A 9 -2.99 8.37 -12.06
CA ASP A 9 -3.70 7.50 -12.98
C ASP A 9 -3.15 6.07 -12.91
N ALA A 10 -1.90 5.90 -12.57
CA ALA A 10 -1.29 4.59 -12.56
C ALA A 10 -1.70 3.77 -11.33
N TYR A 11 -1.80 4.38 -10.16
CA TYR A 11 -2.06 3.57 -8.96
C TYR A 11 -3.09 4.19 -8.00
N GLY A 12 -3.71 5.27 -8.36
CA GLY A 12 -4.81 5.83 -7.57
C GLY A 12 -4.45 7.10 -6.85
N VAL A 13 -5.36 7.54 -6.00
CA VAL A 13 -5.24 8.81 -5.28
C VAL A 13 -5.79 8.65 -3.87
N PRO A 14 -5.50 9.59 -2.96
CA PRO A 14 -6.09 9.55 -1.63
C PRO A 14 -7.62 9.53 -1.71
N GLY A 15 -8.23 8.73 -0.87
CA GLY A 15 -9.68 8.60 -0.84
C GLY A 15 -10.31 9.48 0.22
N GLN A 16 -11.63 9.64 0.14
CA GLN A 16 -12.39 10.39 1.11
C GLN A 16 -13.19 9.42 1.98
N ALA A 17 -13.29 9.73 3.26
CA ALA A 17 -13.95 8.83 4.21
C ALA A 17 -15.37 8.51 3.80
N ARG A 18 -16.11 9.50 3.29
CA ARG A 18 -17.50 9.27 2.91
C ARG A 18 -17.66 8.40 1.67
N ALA A 19 -16.59 8.18 0.92
CA ALA A 19 -16.64 7.35 -0.28
C ALA A 19 -16.21 5.92 -0.03
N VAL A 20 -15.77 5.60 1.17
CA VAL A 20 -15.27 4.25 1.50
C VAL A 20 -16.40 3.24 1.39
N THR A 21 -16.17 2.19 0.61
CA THR A 21 -17.15 1.12 0.46
C THR A 21 -16.63 -0.21 1.01
N ARG A 22 -15.39 -0.23 1.49
CA ARG A 22 -14.81 -1.47 2.00
C ARG A 22 -13.66 -1.16 2.94
N THR A 23 -13.51 -1.95 3.98
CA THR A 23 -12.37 -1.88 4.90
C THR A 23 -11.58 -3.17 4.78
N VAL A 24 -10.27 -3.04 4.61
CA VAL A 24 -9.35 -4.17 4.54
C VAL A 24 -8.37 -4.04 5.70
N ARG A 25 -8.23 -5.09 6.50
CA ARG A 25 -7.30 -5.10 7.62
C ARG A 25 -6.05 -5.84 7.20
N ILE A 26 -4.91 -5.18 7.39
CA ILE A 26 -3.61 -5.74 7.03
C ILE A 26 -2.78 -5.81 8.30
N THR A 27 -2.08 -6.92 8.52
CA THR A 27 -1.12 -7.03 9.61
C THR A 27 0.28 -7.12 9.03
N ALA A 28 1.19 -6.28 9.53
CA ALA A 28 2.60 -6.32 9.15
C ALA A 28 3.34 -7.13 10.20
N LEU A 29 4.20 -8.05 9.74
CA LEU A 29 4.87 -9.01 10.63
C LEU A 29 6.38 -8.92 10.49
N ASP A 30 7.09 -9.23 11.59
CA ASP A 30 8.56 -9.22 11.57
C ASP A 30 9.15 -10.38 10.76
N THR A 31 8.30 -11.28 10.24
CA THR A 31 8.76 -12.29 9.30
C THR A 31 8.87 -11.73 7.88
N MET A 32 8.77 -10.43 7.74
CA MET A 32 8.83 -9.73 6.46
C MET A 32 7.67 -10.11 5.57
N ARG A 33 6.48 -10.21 6.16
CA ARG A 33 5.26 -10.53 5.44
C ARG A 33 4.13 -9.63 5.85
N PHE A 34 3.20 -9.42 4.93
CA PHE A 34 1.90 -8.83 5.25
C PHE A 34 0.85 -9.94 5.23
N ARG A 35 -0.14 -9.82 6.09
CA ARG A 35 -1.25 -10.75 6.12
C ARG A 35 -2.56 -9.98 6.06
N PRO A 36 -3.39 -10.14 5.07
CA PRO A 36 -3.16 -11.00 3.90
C PRO A 36 -2.11 -10.41 2.97
N SER A 37 -1.59 -11.22 2.06
CA SER A 37 -0.60 -10.77 1.11
C SER A 37 -1.21 -10.51 -0.27
N ARG A 38 -2.52 -10.62 -0.41
CA ARG A 38 -3.20 -10.39 -1.67
C ARG A 38 -4.59 -9.84 -1.40
N VAL A 39 -4.96 -8.78 -2.07
CA VAL A 39 -6.25 -8.13 -1.92
C VAL A 39 -6.81 -7.83 -3.31
N ARG A 40 -8.09 -8.05 -3.51
CA ARG A 40 -8.73 -7.67 -4.76
C ARG A 40 -9.67 -6.51 -4.50
N VAL A 41 -9.62 -5.49 -5.34
CA VAL A 41 -10.49 -4.31 -5.22
C VAL A 41 -11.16 -4.04 -6.57
N GLN A 42 -12.23 -3.26 -6.55
CA GLN A 42 -12.93 -2.88 -7.77
C GLN A 42 -12.31 -1.62 -8.36
N PRO A 43 -12.38 -1.46 -9.70
CA PRO A 43 -11.92 -0.20 -10.30
C PRO A 43 -12.70 0.98 -9.71
N GLY A 44 -11.96 2.03 -9.36
CA GLY A 44 -12.56 3.24 -8.80
C GLY A 44 -13.00 3.15 -7.36
N GLN A 45 -12.83 1.99 -6.73
CA GLN A 45 -13.28 1.78 -5.35
C GLN A 45 -12.41 2.55 -4.37
N THR A 46 -13.02 3.11 -3.33
CA THR A 46 -12.29 3.70 -2.22
C THR A 46 -12.29 2.71 -1.07
N VAL A 47 -11.11 2.39 -0.59
CA VAL A 47 -10.88 1.37 0.44
C VAL A 47 -10.21 2.01 1.64
N ARG A 48 -10.66 1.61 2.82
CA ARG A 48 -9.97 1.96 4.07
C ARG A 48 -9.06 0.79 4.42
N PHE A 49 -7.75 1.03 4.44
CA PHE A 49 -6.81 0.03 4.91
C PHE A 49 -6.50 0.32 6.37
N VAL A 50 -6.75 -0.65 7.23
CA VAL A 50 -6.40 -0.55 8.64
C VAL A 50 -5.16 -1.42 8.83
N VAL A 51 -4.01 -0.80 9.02
CA VAL A 51 -2.74 -1.51 9.04
C VAL A 51 -2.24 -1.61 10.48
N HIS A 52 -2.14 -2.82 10.97
CA HIS A 52 -1.66 -3.10 12.32
C HIS A 52 -0.26 -3.70 12.24
N ASN A 53 0.66 -3.18 13.04
CA ASN A 53 2.00 -3.74 13.12
C ASN A 53 2.03 -4.74 14.27
N GLY A 54 2.07 -6.03 13.94
CA GLY A 54 2.07 -7.09 14.94
C GLY A 54 3.47 -7.48 15.39
N GLY A 55 4.49 -6.72 15.01
CA GLY A 55 5.86 -7.05 15.34
C GLY A 55 6.51 -6.06 16.29
N ARG A 56 7.82 -6.15 16.39
CA ARG A 56 8.61 -5.27 17.25
C ARG A 56 9.44 -4.27 16.44
N LEU A 57 9.46 -4.40 15.13
CA LEU A 57 10.15 -3.47 14.24
C LEU A 57 9.14 -2.49 13.69
N THR A 58 9.58 -1.31 13.31
CA THR A 58 8.71 -0.39 12.56
C THR A 58 8.49 -0.98 11.18
N HIS A 59 7.29 -0.90 10.67
CA HIS A 59 6.97 -1.33 9.32
C HIS A 59 6.29 -0.19 8.57
N GLU A 60 6.46 -0.20 7.25
CA GLU A 60 5.87 0.78 6.38
C GLU A 60 4.87 0.09 5.48
N PHE A 61 3.86 0.82 5.02
CA PHE A 61 2.86 0.30 4.10
C PHE A 61 2.72 1.33 2.99
N VAL A 62 3.23 1.01 1.81
CA VAL A 62 3.26 1.94 0.68
C VAL A 62 2.49 1.32 -0.47
N ILE A 63 1.44 2.00 -0.94
CA ILE A 63 0.67 1.54 -2.10
C ILE A 63 1.27 2.15 -3.36
N GLY A 64 1.44 1.33 -4.39
CA GLY A 64 1.90 1.84 -5.67
C GLY A 64 2.02 0.73 -6.68
N ASP A 65 2.43 1.09 -7.91
CA ASP A 65 2.82 0.10 -8.88
C ASP A 65 4.30 -0.24 -8.67
N ARG A 66 4.84 -1.14 -9.48
CA ARG A 66 6.23 -1.55 -9.31
C ARG A 66 7.20 -0.38 -9.47
N ALA A 67 6.93 0.54 -10.38
CA ALA A 67 7.81 1.69 -10.59
C ALA A 67 7.82 2.59 -9.35
N GLU A 68 6.66 2.79 -8.74
CA GLU A 68 6.57 3.59 -7.52
C GLU A 68 7.30 2.90 -6.36
N GLN A 69 7.17 1.56 -6.26
CA GLN A 69 7.85 0.84 -5.19
C GLN A 69 9.37 0.94 -5.35
N ARG A 70 9.87 0.85 -6.58
CA ARG A 70 11.29 0.97 -6.80
C ARG A 70 11.80 2.37 -6.49
N ALA A 71 11.01 3.40 -6.84
CA ALA A 71 11.41 4.77 -6.56
C ALA A 71 11.44 5.02 -5.05
N HIS A 72 10.46 4.47 -4.33
CA HIS A 72 10.41 4.63 -2.88
C HIS A 72 11.58 3.92 -2.20
N GLU A 73 11.92 2.73 -2.68
CA GLU A 73 13.04 1.99 -2.14
C GLU A 73 14.36 2.76 -2.37
N ALA A 74 14.53 3.33 -3.57
CA ALA A 74 15.73 4.10 -3.86
C ALA A 74 15.84 5.34 -2.95
N GLU A 75 14.69 5.96 -2.67
CA GLU A 75 14.67 7.12 -1.80
C GLU A 75 15.07 6.73 -0.37
N MET A 76 14.55 5.62 0.12
CA MET A 76 14.89 5.16 1.46
C MET A 76 16.35 4.77 1.56
N GLU A 77 16.90 4.16 0.50
CA GLU A 77 18.32 3.81 0.50
C GLU A 77 19.21 5.05 0.48
N ALA A 78 18.79 6.09 -0.24
CA ALA A 78 19.57 7.32 -0.32
C ALA A 78 19.51 8.12 0.97
N HIS A 79 18.43 7.96 1.75
CA HIS A 79 18.24 8.73 2.97
C HIS A 79 17.85 7.80 4.13
N PRO A 80 18.77 6.94 4.58
CA PRO A 80 18.46 5.99 5.64
C PRO A 80 18.05 6.74 6.91
N GLY A 81 17.03 6.25 7.55
CA GLY A 81 16.54 6.86 8.77
C GLY A 81 15.54 7.98 8.57
N MET A 82 15.32 8.41 7.32
CA MET A 82 14.32 9.42 7.07
C MET A 82 12.94 8.80 7.15
N LYS A 83 11.99 9.53 7.74
CA LYS A 83 10.63 9.06 7.74
C LYS A 83 9.97 9.44 6.44
N MET A 84 9.30 8.49 5.81
CA MET A 84 8.71 8.70 4.50
C MET A 84 7.19 8.72 4.52
N ASP A 85 6.56 8.80 5.67
CA ASP A 85 5.12 8.74 5.75
C ASP A 85 4.45 10.08 5.47
N HIS A 86 5.18 11.02 4.89
CA HIS A 86 4.59 12.27 4.46
C HIS A 86 3.96 12.17 3.08
N ASP A 87 4.23 11.11 2.33
CA ASP A 87 3.60 10.93 1.03
C ASP A 87 2.20 10.36 1.24
N PRO A 88 1.22 10.73 0.43
CA PRO A 88 -0.16 10.30 0.67
C PRO A 88 -0.39 8.80 0.53
N ASN A 89 0.48 8.08 -0.15
CA ASN A 89 0.34 6.64 -0.34
C ASN A 89 1.15 5.81 0.66
N ASP A 90 1.60 6.41 1.75
CA ASP A 90 2.61 5.84 2.61
C ASP A 90 2.20 5.98 4.07
N LEU A 91 2.34 4.92 4.85
CA LEU A 91 2.16 4.94 6.30
C LEU A 91 3.38 4.32 6.96
N ALA A 92 3.90 4.95 7.99
CA ALA A 92 4.85 4.30 8.88
C ALA A 92 4.09 3.87 10.12
N VAL A 93 4.17 2.60 10.48
CA VAL A 93 3.41 2.05 11.61
C VAL A 93 4.39 1.56 12.67
N PRO A 94 4.40 2.18 13.85
CA PRO A 94 5.32 1.77 14.89
C PRO A 94 4.94 0.41 15.47
N PRO A 95 5.85 -0.26 16.17
CA PRO A 95 5.54 -1.57 16.75
C PRO A 95 4.28 -1.52 17.61
N GLY A 96 3.38 -2.46 17.38
CA GLY A 96 2.12 -2.53 18.12
C GLY A 96 1.08 -1.51 17.71
N GLY A 97 1.44 -0.59 16.82
CA GLY A 97 0.52 0.49 16.44
C GLY A 97 -0.42 0.08 15.31
N THR A 98 -1.43 0.89 15.12
CA THR A 98 -2.40 0.71 14.04
C THR A 98 -2.66 2.06 13.40
N ARG A 99 -2.60 2.12 12.09
CA ARG A 99 -2.87 3.35 11.35
C ARG A 99 -3.75 3.04 10.15
N THR A 100 -4.39 4.07 9.63
CA THR A 100 -5.39 3.91 8.57
C THR A 100 -5.00 4.74 7.35
N LEU A 101 -5.16 4.15 6.17
CA LEU A 101 -4.95 4.82 4.90
C LEU A 101 -6.19 4.67 4.05
N LEU A 102 -6.72 5.78 3.54
CA LEU A 102 -7.86 5.75 2.63
C LEU A 102 -7.34 5.95 1.22
N TRP A 103 -7.68 5.02 0.33
CA TRP A 103 -7.13 5.05 -1.02
C TRP A 103 -8.21 4.76 -2.05
N ARG A 104 -8.28 5.59 -3.11
CA ARG A 104 -9.19 5.36 -4.22
C ARG A 104 -8.40 4.80 -5.38
N PHE A 105 -8.76 3.60 -5.81
CA PHE A 105 -8.03 2.90 -6.84
C PHE A 105 -8.38 3.40 -8.24
N PRO A 106 -7.50 3.16 -9.24
CA PRO A 106 -7.78 3.60 -10.60
C PRO A 106 -9.03 2.94 -11.15
N ARG A 107 -9.61 3.54 -12.17
CA ARG A 107 -10.83 3.02 -12.77
C ARG A 107 -10.58 1.97 -13.84
N HIS A 108 -9.33 1.57 -14.03
CA HIS A 108 -8.97 0.53 -14.99
C HIS A 108 -8.34 -0.64 -14.26
N ALA A 109 -8.32 -1.79 -14.90
CA ALA A 109 -7.70 -2.99 -14.34
C ALA A 109 -6.21 -2.75 -14.16
N ALA A 110 -5.65 -3.22 -13.06
CA ALA A 110 -4.23 -3.02 -12.76
C ALA A 110 -3.76 -4.03 -11.73
N MET A 111 -2.45 -4.28 -11.73
CA MET A 111 -1.80 -5.04 -10.67
C MET A 111 -0.94 -4.07 -9.91
N LEU A 112 -1.25 -3.88 -8.65
CA LEU A 112 -0.53 -2.95 -7.80
C LEU A 112 0.03 -3.69 -6.61
N GLU A 113 0.75 -2.98 -5.75
CA GLU A 113 1.41 -3.59 -4.59
C GLU A 113 1.24 -2.72 -3.36
N TYR A 114 1.37 -3.34 -2.20
CA TYR A 114 1.69 -2.62 -0.97
C TYR A 114 2.98 -3.22 -0.44
N ALA A 115 3.90 -2.39 -0.01
CA ALA A 115 5.24 -2.86 0.32
C ALA A 115 5.81 -2.09 1.49
N CYS A 116 6.79 -2.70 2.16
CA CYS A 116 7.51 -2.08 3.26
C CYS A 116 8.91 -1.76 2.78
N HIS A 117 9.37 -0.54 3.06
CA HIS A 117 10.69 -0.07 2.63
C HIS A 117 11.61 0.28 3.80
N GLU A 118 11.30 -0.18 5.00
CA GLU A 118 12.26 -0.08 6.09
C GLU A 118 13.52 -0.84 5.65
N PRO A 119 14.70 -0.44 6.10
CA PRO A 119 15.93 -1.03 5.56
C PRO A 119 15.91 -2.56 5.57
N GLY A 120 16.11 -3.15 4.39
CA GLY A 120 16.15 -4.60 4.21
C GLY A 120 14.82 -5.29 4.04
N HIS A 121 13.70 -4.62 4.34
CA HIS A 121 12.41 -5.29 4.33
C HIS A 121 11.91 -5.56 2.91
N PHE A 122 12.07 -4.60 2.02
CA PHE A 122 11.64 -4.79 0.63
C PHE A 122 12.46 -5.90 -0.03
N ALA A 123 13.76 -5.91 0.18
CA ALA A 123 14.63 -6.94 -0.38
C ALA A 123 14.28 -8.32 0.16
N ALA A 124 13.75 -8.38 1.38
CA ALA A 124 13.34 -9.65 1.96
C ALA A 124 11.97 -10.12 1.46
N GLY A 125 11.33 -9.33 0.59
CA GLY A 125 10.07 -9.75 -0.01
C GLY A 125 8.82 -9.30 0.73
N MET A 126 8.91 -8.23 1.52
CA MET A 126 7.74 -7.74 2.26
C MET A 126 6.85 -6.94 1.32
N ILE A 127 6.13 -7.66 0.48
CA ILE A 127 5.32 -7.11 -0.60
C ILE A 127 3.99 -7.87 -0.66
N GLY A 128 2.90 -7.13 -0.76
CA GLY A 128 1.59 -7.72 -1.03
C GLY A 128 1.10 -7.28 -2.40
N THR A 129 0.13 -7.98 -2.95
CA THR A 129 -0.42 -7.71 -4.27
C THR A 129 -1.84 -7.17 -4.16
N ILE A 130 -2.15 -6.14 -4.94
CA ILE A 130 -3.51 -5.64 -5.07
C ILE A 130 -3.93 -5.85 -6.51
N VAL A 131 -5.02 -6.59 -6.72
CA VAL A 131 -5.56 -6.78 -8.05
C VAL A 131 -6.76 -5.84 -8.19
N VAL A 132 -6.68 -4.90 -9.11
CA VAL A 132 -7.80 -4.03 -9.44
C VAL A 132 -8.51 -4.66 -10.62
N GLY A 133 -9.74 -5.11 -10.41
CA GLY A 133 -10.45 -5.78 -11.48
C GLY A 133 -11.88 -6.06 -11.10
N THR A 134 -12.71 -6.32 -12.12
CA THR A 134 -14.11 -6.57 -11.90
C THR A 134 -14.40 -8.05 -11.92
N GLY A 135 -15.56 -8.30 -11.47
CA GLY A 135 -16.19 -9.57 -11.73
C GLY A 135 -15.48 -10.80 -11.30
N GLY A 136 -14.72 -11.29 -12.18
CA GLY A 136 -14.15 -12.59 -11.97
C GLY A 136 -13.63 -12.82 -10.61
N GLY A 137 -13.14 -11.74 -10.02
CA GLY A 137 -12.60 -11.96 -8.74
C GLY A 137 -13.61 -12.26 -7.70
N ALA A 138 -14.74 -11.81 -7.92
CA ALA A 138 -15.73 -11.99 -6.92
C ALA A 138 -15.86 -13.41 -6.57
N LYS A 139 -15.61 -14.24 -7.48
CA LYS A 139 -15.74 -15.48 -7.11
C LYS A 139 -14.62 -15.98 -6.56
N GLY A 140 -13.82 -15.61 -6.69
CA GLY A 140 -12.78 -16.18 -6.08
C GLY A 140 -12.63 -15.93 -4.80
N ARG A 141 -12.97 -15.82 -4.86
CA ARG A 141 -12.69 -15.86 -3.95
C ARG A 141 -12.17 -15.57 -3.51
#